data_9f0fad2d0a15f067ebe8a3addc008550
#
_entry.id   9f0fad2d0a15f067ebe8a3addc008550
#
_cell.length_a   1.000
_cell.length_b   1.000
_cell.length_c   1.000
_cell.angle_alpha   90.00
_cell.angle_beta   90.00
_cell.angle_gamma   90.00
#
_symmetry.space_group_name_H-M   'P 1'
#
loop_
_entity.id
_entity.type
_entity.pdbx_description
1 polymer ?
#
loop_
_entity_poly.entity_id
_entity_poly.type
_entity_poly.pdbx_seq_one_letter_code
_entity_poly.pdbx_strand_id
1 'polypeptide(L)'
;RTALGGRYGTGLRINVSHVRGLDKKMLKENPDELIGTDGYTVSSFGMGDLYYSDIDVEIAKKVSPGFNFTLTYLNQIYNNKVLHGAAGEKPEKIYANIFVYDGKYKLSNKVALRTELQYLHTKQDQGDWIYGMAELSILPSLMLSLSEQYNIGETKKHYVMGSVTYTHGAHRVAFSAGKTRAGMNCSGGVCRVVPETQGFY
;
A
#
# COMPACT_ATOMS: atom_id res chain seq x y z
N ARG A 1 11.13 16.56 2.46
CA ARG A 1 10.71 16.50 3.88
C ARG A 1 11.19 17.75 4.61
N THR A 2 10.29 18.57 5.08
CA THR A 2 10.62 19.78 5.84
C THR A 2 10.41 19.49 7.31
N ALA A 3 11.47 19.62 8.12
CA ALA A 3 11.39 19.49 9.58
C ALA A 3 11.19 20.88 10.18
N LEU A 4 10.11 21.08 10.92
CA LEU A 4 9.82 22.29 11.64
C LEU A 4 10.01 22.05 13.14
N GLY A 5 10.94 22.81 13.75
CA GLY A 5 11.24 22.75 15.20
C GLY A 5 12.35 21.75 15.56
N GLY A 6 13.10 22.03 16.61
CA GLY A 6 14.30 21.34 17.05
C GLY A 6 14.18 19.82 17.30
N ARG A 7 14.74 19.32 18.45
CA ARG A 7 14.84 17.88 18.78
C ARG A 7 13.52 17.10 18.73
N TYR A 8 12.39 17.78 18.92
CA TYR A 8 11.01 17.23 18.87
C TYR A 8 10.19 17.83 17.73
N GLY A 9 10.86 18.19 16.64
CA GLY A 9 10.23 18.84 15.49
C GLY A 9 9.16 18.00 14.80
N THR A 10 8.31 18.70 14.05
CA THR A 10 7.31 18.09 13.17
C THR A 10 7.85 18.06 11.76
N GLY A 11 7.78 16.91 11.10
CA GLY A 11 8.07 16.77 9.68
C GLY A 11 6.77 16.76 8.88
N LEU A 12 6.72 17.51 7.80
CA LEU A 12 5.66 17.48 6.80
C LEU A 12 6.24 16.98 5.48
N ARG A 13 5.56 16.05 4.84
CA ARG A 13 5.85 15.60 3.48
C ARG A 13 4.56 15.60 2.69
N ILE A 14 4.63 16.15 1.49
CA ILE A 14 3.53 16.11 0.51
C ILE A 14 4.12 15.53 -0.77
N ASN A 15 3.50 14.49 -1.30
CA ASN A 15 3.81 13.94 -2.60
C ASN A 15 2.57 14.02 -3.48
N VAL A 16 2.78 14.26 -4.76
CA VAL A 16 1.72 14.25 -5.77
C VAL A 16 2.24 13.45 -6.95
N SER A 17 1.48 12.46 -7.36
CA SER A 17 1.74 11.71 -8.59
C SER A 17 0.54 11.82 -9.51
N HIS A 18 0.81 11.99 -10.80
CA HIS A 18 -0.23 12.08 -11.80
C HIS A 18 0.26 11.47 -13.11
N VAL A 19 -0.34 10.38 -13.52
CA VAL A 19 0.02 9.62 -14.71
C VAL A 19 -1.17 9.50 -15.62
N ARG A 20 -1.02 10.01 -16.85
CA ARG A 20 -2.00 9.88 -17.92
C ARG A 20 -1.39 9.19 -19.13
N GLY A 21 -2.22 8.55 -19.92
CA GLY A 21 -1.89 8.16 -21.28
C GLY A 21 -1.73 9.39 -22.18
N LEU A 22 -1.14 9.19 -23.32
CA LEU A 22 -1.13 10.18 -24.39
C LEU A 22 -2.42 10.04 -25.21
N ASP A 23 -2.90 11.15 -25.77
CA ASP A 23 -4.04 11.11 -26.69
C ASP A 23 -3.68 10.29 -27.91
N LYS A 24 -4.48 9.26 -28.15
CA LYS A 24 -4.30 8.33 -29.26
C LYS A 24 -5.33 8.62 -30.34
N LYS A 25 -4.87 9.00 -31.53
CA LYS A 25 -5.71 9.19 -32.70
C LYS A 25 -5.59 7.99 -33.63
N MET A 26 -6.66 7.27 -33.83
CA MET A 26 -6.72 6.16 -34.77
C MET A 26 -6.64 6.70 -36.21
N LEU A 27 -5.81 6.06 -37.02
CA LEU A 27 -5.62 6.42 -38.44
C LEU A 27 -6.50 5.55 -39.38
N LYS A 28 -6.98 4.40 -38.88
CA LYS A 28 -7.84 3.49 -39.62
C LYS A 28 -9.16 3.24 -38.89
N GLU A 29 -10.23 3.09 -39.60
CA GLU A 29 -11.57 2.83 -39.04
C GLU A 29 -11.71 1.42 -38.47
N ASN A 30 -10.94 0.44 -38.98
CA ASN A 30 -11.00 -0.96 -38.58
C ASN A 30 -9.90 -1.28 -37.54
N PRO A 31 -10.25 -1.54 -36.28
CA PRO A 31 -9.26 -1.90 -35.24
C PRO A 31 -8.49 -3.19 -35.54
N ASP A 32 -9.11 -4.14 -36.26
CA ASP A 32 -8.50 -5.44 -36.58
C ASP A 32 -7.41 -5.37 -37.65
N GLU A 33 -7.31 -4.24 -38.37
CA GLU A 33 -6.26 -3.98 -39.36
C GLU A 33 -5.03 -3.29 -38.76
N LEU A 34 -5.01 -3.03 -37.43
CA LEU A 34 -3.95 -2.30 -36.74
C LEU A 34 -2.81 -3.25 -36.36
N ILE A 35 -1.77 -3.25 -37.18
CA ILE A 35 -0.53 -3.98 -36.90
C ILE A 35 0.52 -2.99 -36.42
N GLY A 36 0.98 -3.13 -35.18
CA GLY A 36 2.04 -2.30 -34.60
C GLY A 36 1.64 -0.83 -34.42
N THR A 37 2.56 0.09 -34.69
CA THR A 37 2.39 1.55 -34.53
C THR A 37 1.76 2.24 -35.73
N ASP A 38 1.54 1.53 -36.83
CA ASP A 38 1.12 2.13 -38.11
C ASP A 38 -0.35 2.53 -38.15
N GLY A 39 -1.13 2.08 -37.18
CA GLY A 39 -2.57 2.32 -37.11
C GLY A 39 -2.99 3.53 -36.28
N TYR A 40 -2.06 4.25 -35.63
CA TYR A 40 -2.39 5.40 -34.80
C TYR A 40 -1.24 6.40 -34.70
N THR A 41 -1.61 7.63 -34.37
CA THR A 41 -0.67 8.68 -33.94
C THR A 41 -0.90 9.02 -32.48
N VAL A 42 0.15 9.45 -31.80
CA VAL A 42 0.11 9.86 -30.38
C VAL A 42 0.57 11.30 -30.27
N SER A 43 -0.22 12.12 -29.58
CA SER A 43 0.19 13.48 -29.25
C SER A 43 1.20 13.48 -28.12
N SER A 44 2.34 14.16 -28.31
CA SER A 44 3.38 14.28 -27.26
C SER A 44 2.93 15.07 -26.04
N PHE A 45 1.85 15.84 -26.13
CA PHE A 45 1.30 16.68 -25.05
C PHE A 45 -0.20 16.46 -24.86
N GLY A 46 -0.73 15.30 -25.27
CA GLY A 46 -2.13 14.98 -25.12
C GLY A 46 -2.49 14.62 -23.67
N MET A 47 -3.74 14.88 -23.29
CA MET A 47 -4.33 14.48 -22.02
C MET A 47 -5.28 13.28 -22.21
N GLY A 48 -4.72 12.13 -22.51
CA GLY A 48 -5.46 10.88 -22.61
C GLY A 48 -6.00 10.37 -21.27
N ASP A 49 -6.35 9.10 -21.22
CA ASP A 49 -6.95 8.49 -20.02
C ASP A 49 -6.08 8.64 -18.78
N LEU A 50 -6.73 8.90 -17.65
CA LEU A 50 -6.08 8.88 -16.36
C LEU A 50 -5.76 7.44 -15.97
N TYR A 51 -4.48 7.13 -15.77
CA TYR A 51 -4.02 5.82 -15.31
C TYR A 51 -3.88 5.76 -13.81
N TYR A 52 -3.29 6.82 -13.23
CA TYR A 52 -3.03 6.89 -11.81
C TYR A 52 -2.92 8.36 -11.35
N SER A 53 -3.46 8.66 -10.21
CA SER A 53 -3.25 9.95 -9.54
C SER A 53 -3.31 9.74 -8.04
N ASP A 54 -2.36 10.31 -7.31
CA ASP A 54 -2.40 10.34 -5.87
C ASP A 54 -1.93 11.68 -5.29
N ILE A 55 -2.44 11.96 -4.10
CA ILE A 55 -1.95 13.00 -3.22
C ILE A 55 -1.72 12.34 -1.86
N ASP A 56 -0.49 12.37 -1.40
CA ASP A 56 -0.04 11.84 -0.11
C ASP A 56 0.41 12.99 0.79
N VAL A 57 -0.16 13.07 1.98
CA VAL A 57 0.23 14.03 3.03
C VAL A 57 0.65 13.25 4.26
N GLU A 58 1.92 13.38 4.64
CA GLU A 58 2.50 12.73 5.81
C GLU A 58 2.90 13.78 6.85
N ILE A 59 2.49 13.57 8.10
CA ILE A 59 2.90 14.33 9.26
C ILE A 59 3.66 13.39 10.20
N ALA A 60 4.94 13.63 10.39
CA ALA A 60 5.77 12.87 11.34
C ALA A 60 6.08 13.72 12.56
N LYS A 61 5.83 13.20 13.76
CA LYS A 61 6.06 13.89 15.04
C LYS A 61 6.85 13.03 16.01
N LYS A 62 7.93 13.59 16.54
CA LYS A 62 8.60 13.03 17.71
C LYS A 62 8.07 13.74 18.96
N VAL A 63 7.33 13.01 19.79
CA VAL A 63 6.69 13.55 20.99
C VAL A 63 7.65 13.52 22.18
N SER A 64 8.42 12.44 22.30
CA SER A 64 9.38 12.24 23.38
C SER A 64 10.58 11.42 22.90
N PRO A 65 11.63 11.21 23.73
CA PRO A 65 12.73 10.31 23.40
C PRO A 65 12.28 8.87 23.12
N GLY A 66 11.16 8.46 23.74
CA GLY A 66 10.61 7.11 23.63
C GLY A 66 9.41 6.98 22.72
N PHE A 67 8.85 8.08 22.18
CA PHE A 67 7.66 8.02 21.36
C PHE A 67 7.74 8.93 20.14
N ASN A 68 7.48 8.35 18.98
CA ASN A 68 7.24 9.08 17.75
C ASN A 68 6.10 8.41 16.97
N PHE A 69 5.41 9.20 16.14
CA PHE A 69 4.37 8.70 15.27
C PHE A 69 4.40 9.40 13.91
N THR A 70 3.80 8.75 12.95
CA THR A 70 3.52 9.29 11.62
C THR A 70 2.04 9.11 11.32
N LEU A 71 1.41 10.17 10.85
CA LEU A 71 0.06 10.16 10.27
C LEU A 71 0.19 10.37 8.78
N THR A 72 -0.43 9.52 7.99
CA THR A 72 -0.48 9.66 6.54
C THR A 72 -1.91 9.64 6.06
N TYR A 73 -2.24 10.58 5.19
CA TYR A 73 -3.47 10.57 4.40
C TYR A 73 -3.09 10.44 2.93
N LEU A 74 -3.65 9.47 2.25
CA LEU A 74 -3.49 9.23 0.83
C LEU A 74 -4.84 9.24 0.14
N ASN A 75 -5.03 10.17 -0.80
CA ASN A 75 -6.12 10.12 -1.77
C ASN A 75 -5.60 9.56 -3.08
N GLN A 76 -6.18 8.47 -3.54
CA GLN A 76 -5.70 7.72 -4.70
C GLN A 76 -6.83 7.49 -5.69
N ILE A 77 -6.50 7.68 -6.97
CA ILE A 77 -7.34 7.32 -8.11
C ILE A 77 -6.51 6.43 -9.02
N TYR A 78 -6.98 5.24 -9.34
CA TYR A 78 -6.29 4.40 -10.31
C TYR A 78 -7.26 3.76 -11.31
N ASN A 79 -6.80 3.59 -12.55
CA ASN A 79 -7.54 2.95 -13.61
C ASN A 79 -7.28 1.44 -13.56
N ASN A 80 -8.26 0.70 -13.05
CA ASN A 80 -8.18 -0.75 -12.88
C ASN A 80 -8.04 -1.49 -14.22
N LYS A 81 -8.66 -0.97 -15.27
CA LYS A 81 -8.58 -1.55 -16.62
C LYS A 81 -7.16 -1.49 -17.19
N VAL A 82 -6.46 -0.38 -16.96
CA VAL A 82 -5.08 -0.21 -17.44
C VAL A 82 -4.09 -1.00 -16.62
N LEU A 83 -4.20 -0.96 -15.29
CA LEU A 83 -3.22 -1.58 -14.40
C LEU A 83 -3.37 -3.11 -14.29
N HIS A 84 -4.57 -3.63 -14.41
CA HIS A 84 -4.86 -5.05 -14.22
C HIS A 84 -5.44 -5.74 -15.45
N GLY A 85 -5.58 -5.03 -16.57
CA GLY A 85 -6.13 -5.60 -17.80
C GLY A 85 -7.57 -6.10 -17.63
N ALA A 86 -8.31 -5.55 -16.68
CA ALA A 86 -9.64 -6.03 -16.32
C ALA A 86 -10.61 -5.77 -17.47
N ALA A 87 -10.84 -6.79 -18.27
CA ALA A 87 -12.05 -6.91 -19.06
C ALA A 87 -13.16 -7.40 -18.12
N GLY A 88 -14.29 -6.69 -18.02
CA GLY A 88 -15.46 -7.17 -17.31
C GLY A 88 -16.02 -6.21 -16.24
N GLU A 89 -16.87 -6.70 -15.39
CA GLU A 89 -17.83 -6.03 -14.49
C GLU A 89 -17.25 -5.10 -13.40
N LYS A 90 -15.93 -4.90 -13.34
CA LYS A 90 -15.30 -4.01 -12.35
C LYS A 90 -15.30 -2.56 -12.81
N PRO A 91 -15.48 -1.59 -11.91
CA PRO A 91 -15.40 -0.17 -12.26
C PRO A 91 -14.04 0.15 -12.88
N GLU A 92 -14.05 0.94 -13.93
CA GLU A 92 -12.84 1.34 -14.65
C GLU A 92 -11.87 2.10 -13.74
N LYS A 93 -12.39 3.02 -12.92
CA LYS A 93 -11.61 3.84 -12.00
C LYS A 93 -12.00 3.55 -10.56
N ILE A 94 -11.01 3.38 -9.72
CA ILE A 94 -11.18 3.18 -8.28
C ILE A 94 -10.67 4.42 -7.54
N TYR A 95 -11.52 4.91 -6.65
CA TYR A 95 -11.26 6.07 -5.81
C TYR A 95 -11.10 5.58 -4.37
N ALA A 96 -9.93 5.78 -3.80
CA ALA A 96 -9.63 5.35 -2.45
C ALA A 96 -9.09 6.49 -1.58
N ASN A 97 -9.55 6.54 -0.34
CA ASN A 97 -8.99 7.38 0.70
C ASN A 97 -8.38 6.46 1.76
N ILE A 98 -7.11 6.65 2.06
CA ILE A 98 -6.39 5.79 2.98
C ILE A 98 -5.82 6.66 4.10
N PHE A 99 -6.11 6.26 5.34
CA PHE A 99 -5.58 6.87 6.55
C PHE A 99 -4.65 5.88 7.22
N VAL A 100 -3.44 6.31 7.56
CA VAL A 100 -2.44 5.46 8.20
C VAL A 100 -1.91 6.16 9.45
N TYR A 101 -1.89 5.44 10.55
CA TYR A 101 -1.15 5.78 11.76
C TYR A 101 -0.03 4.77 11.97
N ASP A 102 1.22 5.22 12.13
CA ASP A 102 2.39 4.41 12.53
C ASP A 102 2.97 5.01 13.80
N GLY A 103 2.90 4.28 14.90
CA GLY A 103 3.44 4.67 16.21
C GLY A 103 4.61 3.79 16.61
N LYS A 104 5.69 4.41 17.14
CA LYS A 104 6.88 3.71 17.64
C LYS A 104 7.15 4.13 19.08
N TYR A 105 7.13 3.13 19.96
CA TYR A 105 7.27 3.30 21.41
C TYR A 105 8.51 2.55 21.87
N LYS A 106 9.46 3.28 22.42
CA LYS A 106 10.60 2.69 23.13
C LYS A 106 10.20 2.44 24.58
N LEU A 107 9.82 1.20 24.90
CA LEU A 107 9.37 0.82 26.25
C LEU A 107 10.54 0.70 27.21
N SER A 108 11.70 0.25 26.71
CA SER A 108 12.95 0.20 27.46
C SER A 108 14.15 0.29 26.50
N ASN A 109 15.38 0.17 27.02
CA ASN A 109 16.58 0.13 26.16
C ASN A 109 16.65 -1.12 25.28
N LYS A 110 15.89 -2.18 25.63
CA LYS A 110 15.89 -3.46 24.91
C LYS A 110 14.55 -3.80 24.27
N VAL A 111 13.48 -3.05 24.59
CA VAL A 111 12.13 -3.36 24.13
C VAL A 111 11.52 -2.16 23.44
N ALA A 112 11.05 -2.38 22.23
CA ALA A 112 10.30 -1.39 21.45
C ALA A 112 9.01 -2.01 20.90
N LEU A 113 7.94 -1.22 20.87
CA LEU A 113 6.67 -1.57 20.29
C LEU A 113 6.42 -0.65 19.09
N ARG A 114 6.05 -1.22 17.97
CA ARG A 114 5.49 -0.52 16.81
C ARG A 114 4.03 -0.90 16.66
N THR A 115 3.18 0.07 16.44
CA THR A 115 1.77 -0.13 16.11
C THR A 115 1.45 0.56 14.79
N GLU A 116 0.65 -0.09 13.97
CA GLU A 116 0.17 0.47 12.73
C GLU A 116 -1.33 0.26 12.63
N LEU A 117 -2.07 1.31 12.28
CA LEU A 117 -3.50 1.26 12.01
C LEU A 117 -3.74 1.89 10.66
N GLN A 118 -4.51 1.21 9.81
CA GLN A 118 -4.90 1.73 8.50
C GLN A 118 -6.41 1.62 8.32
N TYR A 119 -6.99 2.61 7.67
CA TYR A 119 -8.36 2.59 7.22
C TYR A 119 -8.40 3.00 5.75
N LEU A 120 -8.92 2.11 4.91
CA LEU A 120 -9.17 2.35 3.50
C LEU A 120 -10.66 2.52 3.29
N HIS A 121 -11.04 3.65 2.73
CA HIS A 121 -12.41 3.93 2.32
C HIS A 121 -12.52 3.97 0.80
N THR A 122 -13.38 3.12 0.24
CA THR A 122 -13.74 3.11 -1.18
C THR A 122 -15.18 2.62 -1.35
N LYS A 123 -15.87 3.16 -2.36
CA LYS A 123 -17.21 2.70 -2.74
C LYS A 123 -17.17 1.64 -3.85
N GLN A 124 -15.97 1.31 -4.32
CA GLN A 124 -15.73 0.35 -5.39
C GLN A 124 -15.03 -0.90 -4.87
N ASP A 125 -14.90 -1.91 -5.73
CA ASP A 125 -14.29 -3.21 -5.42
C ASP A 125 -14.99 -3.88 -4.24
N GLN A 126 -14.29 -4.21 -3.17
CA GLN A 126 -14.83 -4.88 -1.98
C GLN A 126 -15.22 -3.91 -0.85
N GLY A 127 -15.23 -2.59 -1.11
CA GLY A 127 -15.56 -1.58 -0.13
C GLY A 127 -14.44 -1.35 0.91
N ASP A 128 -14.83 -0.94 2.11
CA ASP A 128 -13.93 -0.46 3.14
C ASP A 128 -13.12 -1.57 3.82
N TRP A 129 -11.87 -1.22 4.19
CA TRP A 129 -10.97 -2.10 4.91
C TRP A 129 -10.34 -1.41 6.11
N ILE A 130 -10.11 -2.20 7.16
CA ILE A 130 -9.29 -1.80 8.29
C ILE A 130 -8.12 -2.78 8.44
N TYR A 131 -6.96 -2.25 8.82
CA TYR A 131 -5.76 -3.02 9.14
C TYR A 131 -5.19 -2.56 10.46
N GLY A 132 -4.79 -3.50 11.29
CA GLY A 132 -4.08 -3.26 12.53
C GLY A 132 -2.87 -4.16 12.66
N MET A 133 -1.76 -3.64 13.18
CA MET A 133 -0.55 -4.40 13.46
C MET A 133 0.08 -3.93 14.77
N ALA A 134 0.57 -4.89 15.55
CA ALA A 134 1.47 -4.67 16.67
C ALA A 134 2.73 -5.50 16.49
N GLU A 135 3.90 -4.87 16.58
CA GLU A 135 5.20 -5.50 16.46
C GLU A 135 6.03 -5.18 17.70
N LEU A 136 6.42 -6.21 18.44
CA LEU A 136 7.26 -6.12 19.63
C LEU A 136 8.67 -6.59 19.29
N SER A 137 9.62 -5.65 19.34
CA SER A 137 11.04 -5.94 19.16
C SER A 137 11.73 -6.06 20.51
N ILE A 138 12.37 -7.19 20.78
CA ILE A 138 13.16 -7.48 21.97
C ILE A 138 14.61 -7.65 21.53
N LEU A 139 15.37 -6.58 21.74
CA LEU A 139 16.78 -6.56 21.31
C LEU A 139 17.66 -7.51 22.13
N PRO A 140 18.67 -8.13 21.51
CA PRO A 140 19.11 -7.89 20.13
C PRO A 140 18.46 -8.77 19.07
N SER A 141 17.64 -9.76 19.43
CA SER A 141 17.45 -10.94 18.55
C SER A 141 16.01 -11.28 18.22
N LEU A 142 15.03 -10.89 19.02
CA LEU A 142 13.65 -11.39 18.87
C LEU A 142 12.69 -10.30 18.41
N MET A 143 11.84 -10.63 17.44
CA MET A 143 10.74 -9.79 16.99
C MET A 143 9.47 -10.66 16.90
N LEU A 144 8.41 -10.17 17.50
CA LEU A 144 7.08 -10.77 17.47
C LEU A 144 6.14 -9.80 16.76
N SER A 145 5.30 -10.26 15.86
CA SER A 145 4.27 -9.44 15.26
C SER A 145 2.92 -10.14 15.19
N LEU A 146 1.89 -9.34 15.34
CA LEU A 146 0.50 -9.75 15.11
C LEU A 146 -0.16 -8.69 14.26
N SER A 147 -0.84 -9.10 13.20
CA SER A 147 -1.59 -8.20 12.34
C SER A 147 -2.94 -8.80 11.97
N GLU A 148 -3.89 -7.92 11.73
CA GLU A 148 -5.21 -8.27 11.24
C GLU A 148 -5.62 -7.30 10.15
N GLN A 149 -6.13 -7.84 9.05
CA GLN A 149 -6.82 -7.09 8.01
C GLN A 149 -8.28 -7.55 7.96
N TYR A 150 -9.20 -6.63 8.08
CA TYR A 150 -10.63 -6.92 8.07
C TYR A 150 -11.35 -6.11 6.99
N ASN A 151 -12.15 -6.78 6.17
CA ASN A 151 -13.03 -6.12 5.22
C ASN A 151 -14.32 -5.70 5.90
N ILE A 152 -14.52 -4.41 6.08
CA ILE A 152 -15.77 -3.84 6.62
C ILE A 152 -16.84 -3.77 5.53
N GLY A 153 -16.43 -3.73 4.27
CA GLY A 153 -17.30 -3.62 3.11
C GLY A 153 -18.12 -4.88 2.83
N GLU A 154 -17.87 -5.55 1.72
CA GLU A 154 -18.73 -6.62 1.19
C GLU A 154 -18.46 -7.99 1.81
N THR A 155 -17.18 -8.39 1.94
CA THR A 155 -16.82 -9.79 2.23
C THR A 155 -16.87 -10.15 3.71
N LYS A 156 -16.74 -9.18 4.61
CA LYS A 156 -16.69 -9.36 6.07
C LYS A 156 -15.63 -10.38 6.53
N LYS A 157 -14.57 -10.55 5.75
CA LYS A 157 -13.50 -11.52 6.01
C LYS A 157 -12.41 -10.94 6.88
N HIS A 158 -11.88 -11.79 7.76
CA HIS A 158 -10.73 -11.52 8.61
C HIS A 158 -9.49 -12.25 8.09
N TYR A 159 -8.36 -11.55 8.10
CA TYR A 159 -7.05 -12.06 7.71
C TYR A 159 -6.07 -11.76 8.85
N VAL A 160 -5.97 -12.72 9.77
CA VAL A 160 -5.08 -12.62 10.94
C VAL A 160 -3.76 -13.30 10.61
N MET A 161 -2.65 -12.65 10.94
CA MET A 161 -1.30 -13.15 10.75
C MET A 161 -0.44 -12.89 11.99
N GLY A 162 0.16 -13.96 12.53
CA GLY A 162 1.17 -13.87 13.57
C GLY A 162 2.53 -14.25 13.04
N SER A 163 3.61 -13.62 13.51
CA SER A 163 4.96 -14.01 13.17
C SER A 163 5.94 -13.87 14.32
N VAL A 164 6.97 -14.73 14.28
CA VAL A 164 8.13 -14.70 15.16
C VAL A 164 9.38 -14.69 14.30
N THR A 165 10.27 -13.75 14.55
CA THR A 165 11.57 -13.69 13.88
C THR A 165 12.69 -13.68 14.92
N TYR A 166 13.65 -14.57 14.74
CA TYR A 166 14.87 -14.62 15.53
C TYR A 166 16.08 -14.33 14.66
N THR A 167 16.96 -13.44 15.12
CA THR A 167 18.17 -13.05 14.40
C THR A 167 19.37 -13.19 15.32
N HIS A 168 20.41 -13.90 14.86
CA HIS A 168 21.67 -14.03 15.58
C HIS A 168 22.85 -13.98 14.61
N GLY A 169 23.69 -12.97 14.74
CA GLY A 169 24.78 -12.72 13.80
C GLY A 169 24.25 -12.52 12.37
N ALA A 170 24.73 -13.33 11.43
CA ALA A 170 24.29 -13.32 10.04
C ALA A 170 23.05 -14.22 9.77
N HIS A 171 22.58 -14.94 10.78
CA HIS A 171 21.46 -15.89 10.63
C HIS A 171 20.14 -15.25 11.04
N ARG A 172 19.10 -15.47 10.24
CA ARG A 172 17.72 -15.06 10.52
C ARG A 172 16.79 -16.24 10.25
N VAL A 173 15.98 -16.57 11.24
CA VAL A 173 14.88 -17.53 11.13
C VAL A 173 13.58 -16.79 11.37
N ALA A 174 12.62 -16.98 10.50
CA ALA A 174 11.27 -16.42 10.65
C ALA A 174 10.24 -17.54 10.50
N PHE A 175 9.22 -17.47 11.33
CA PHE A 175 8.06 -18.34 11.28
C PHE A 175 6.80 -17.48 11.35
N SER A 176 5.87 -17.75 10.46
CA SER A 176 4.58 -17.05 10.41
C SER A 176 3.45 -18.05 10.33
N ALA A 177 2.30 -17.70 10.93
CA ALA A 177 1.09 -18.49 10.86
C ALA A 177 -0.12 -17.56 10.71
N GLY A 178 -1.05 -17.96 9.86
CA GLY A 178 -2.27 -17.18 9.70
C GLY A 178 -2.89 -17.30 8.32
N LYS A 179 -3.69 -16.30 7.97
CA LYS A 179 -4.45 -16.22 6.73
C LYS A 179 -4.02 -15.00 5.91
N THR A 180 -3.70 -15.23 4.64
CA THR A 180 -3.35 -14.16 3.69
C THR A 180 -4.47 -13.95 2.68
N ARG A 181 -4.70 -12.69 2.32
CA ARG A 181 -5.67 -12.30 1.28
C ARG A 181 -5.14 -12.69 -0.11
N ALA A 182 -6.04 -13.11 -0.99
CA ALA A 182 -5.74 -13.19 -2.42
C ALA A 182 -5.44 -11.80 -2.99
N GLY A 183 -4.47 -11.70 -3.86
CA GLY A 183 -4.11 -10.44 -4.51
C GLY A 183 -2.71 -10.44 -5.08
N MET A 184 -2.26 -9.28 -5.50
CA MET A 184 -0.91 -9.08 -6.00
C MET A 184 0.06 -8.87 -4.82
N ASN A 185 1.04 -9.73 -4.72
CA ASN A 185 2.11 -9.64 -3.73
C ASN A 185 3.42 -9.29 -4.44
N CYS A 186 4.03 -8.18 -4.05
CA CYS A 186 5.28 -7.71 -4.62
C CYS A 186 6.40 -7.82 -3.57
N SER A 187 7.47 -8.54 -3.90
CA SER A 187 8.64 -8.70 -3.06
C SER A 187 9.90 -8.68 -3.92
N GLY A 188 10.90 -7.88 -3.53
CA GLY A 188 12.18 -7.79 -4.23
C GLY A 188 12.07 -7.34 -5.70
N GLY A 189 11.06 -6.50 -6.03
CA GLY A 189 10.82 -6.03 -7.41
C GLY A 189 10.03 -7.00 -8.29
N VAL A 190 9.63 -8.16 -7.76
CA VAL A 190 8.81 -9.15 -8.47
C VAL A 190 7.41 -9.14 -7.90
N CYS A 191 6.40 -8.91 -8.76
CA CYS A 191 4.99 -8.95 -8.40
C CYS A 191 4.35 -10.23 -8.95
N ARG A 192 3.58 -10.91 -8.11
CA ARG A 192 2.82 -12.11 -8.49
C ARG A 192 1.43 -12.11 -7.87
N VAL A 193 0.47 -12.64 -8.57
CA VAL A 193 -0.85 -12.90 -8.02
C VAL A 193 -0.77 -14.16 -7.17
N VAL A 194 -1.21 -14.05 -5.92
CA VAL A 194 -1.27 -15.16 -4.96
C VAL A 194 -2.73 -15.44 -4.59
N PRO A 195 -3.11 -16.71 -4.42
CA PRO A 195 -4.43 -17.06 -3.92
C PRO A 195 -4.57 -16.71 -2.42
N GLU A 196 -5.81 -16.69 -1.93
CA GLU A 196 -6.08 -16.68 -0.50
C GLU A 196 -5.55 -17.99 0.10
N THR A 197 -4.70 -17.90 1.10
CA THR A 197 -4.08 -19.08 1.74
C THR A 197 -4.16 -18.96 3.24
N GLN A 198 -4.24 -20.09 3.91
CA GLN A 198 -4.16 -20.20 5.36
C GLN A 198 -3.17 -21.31 5.71
N GLY A 199 -2.21 -21.02 6.60
CA GLY A 199 -1.20 -22.00 6.97
C GLY A 199 -0.03 -21.41 7.74
N PHE A 200 1.07 -22.14 7.65
CA PHE A 200 2.37 -21.79 8.23
C PHE A 200 3.35 -21.44 7.11
N TYR A 201 4.19 -20.45 7.37
CA TYR A 201 5.16 -19.94 6.43
C TYR A 201 6.54 -19.79 7.08
#